data_079615c4c727795d95db7fbb858ee0e6
#
_entry.id   079615c4c727795d95db7fbb858ee0e6
#
_cell.length_a   1.000
_cell.length_b   1.000
_cell.length_c   1.000
_cell.angle_alpha   90.00
_cell.angle_beta   90.00
_cell.angle_gamma   90.00
#
_symmetry.space_group_name_H-M   'P 1'
#
loop_
_entity.id
_entity.type
_entity.pdbx_description
1 polymer ?
#
loop_
_entity_poly.entity_id
_entity_poly.type
_entity_poly.pdbx_seq_one_letter_code
_entity_poly.pdbx_strand_id
1 'polypeptide(L)'
;MTTENTMGELLNSYDVKRINKGDILNAKVIDVNDKGVTVDVKYAFDGIITREELTANDQNPMDVVKVGDEFKVLVLSPNDGEGFVSLSRKRVLLKEERENIRKAFNNEEIIKINVKEEVKGGLVAYYGSIRVFIPASLASRDKIDLKSLIGKELEVKIIELDFNRNKVVASRRVIEDEIYEKNQKAIWDSIKPGEKRKGVVKNV
;
A
#
# COMPACT_ATOMS: atom_id res chain seq x y z
N MET A 1 12.60 39.91 42.19
CA MET A 1 11.93 38.63 42.53
C MET A 1 12.29 37.66 41.40
N THR A 2 13.34 36.91 41.61
CA THR A 2 13.84 35.88 40.69
C THR A 2 13.05 34.61 40.99
N THR A 3 12.21 34.18 40.06
CA THR A 3 11.52 32.89 40.15
C THR A 3 12.56 31.84 39.87
N GLU A 4 13.04 31.19 40.92
CA GLU A 4 13.80 29.92 40.80
C GLU A 4 12.84 28.86 40.28
N ASN A 5 12.95 28.56 39.00
CA ASN A 5 12.33 27.35 38.44
C ASN A 5 12.98 26.18 39.18
N THR A 6 12.21 25.52 40.03
CA THR A 6 12.70 24.33 40.74
C THR A 6 13.02 23.22 39.75
N MET A 7 14.14 22.50 40.01
CA MET A 7 14.59 21.35 39.22
C MET A 7 13.45 20.35 38.90
N GLY A 8 12.44 20.28 39.79
CA GLY A 8 11.24 19.45 39.56
C GLY A 8 10.32 19.95 38.44
N GLU A 9 10.20 21.29 38.26
CA GLU A 9 9.42 21.83 37.12
C GLU A 9 10.14 21.66 35.78
N LEU A 10 11.45 21.78 35.79
CA LEU A 10 12.30 21.45 34.60
C LEU A 10 12.22 19.96 34.25
N LEU A 11 12.24 19.05 35.23
CA LEU A 11 12.10 17.61 34.99
C LEU A 11 10.69 17.22 34.48
N ASN A 12 9.63 17.91 34.93
CA ASN A 12 8.27 17.70 34.43
C ASN A 12 8.03 18.31 33.03
N SER A 13 8.83 19.28 32.59
CA SER A 13 8.75 19.83 31.24
C SER A 13 9.46 18.96 30.19
N TYR A 14 10.36 18.08 30.61
CA TYR A 14 10.87 16.99 29.77
C TYR A 14 9.87 15.81 29.84
N ASP A 15 8.83 15.92 29.04
CA ASP A 15 7.93 14.81 28.75
C ASP A 15 8.77 13.76 27.99
N VAL A 16 9.46 12.90 28.76
CA VAL A 16 10.16 11.75 28.19
C VAL A 16 9.08 10.82 27.68
N LYS A 17 8.67 11.05 26.44
CA LYS A 17 7.76 10.16 25.72
C LYS A 17 8.30 8.74 25.84
N ARG A 18 7.69 7.93 26.68
CA ARG A 18 8.02 6.51 26.76
C ARG A 18 7.62 5.88 25.42
N ILE A 19 8.59 5.43 24.68
CA ILE A 19 8.39 4.71 23.44
C ILE A 19 8.12 3.25 23.78
N ASN A 20 7.02 2.71 23.27
CA ASN A 20 6.64 1.33 23.45
C ASN A 20 6.76 0.57 22.11
N LYS A 21 6.92 -0.75 22.22
CA LYS A 21 6.87 -1.62 21.04
C LYS A 21 5.50 -1.49 20.36
N GLY A 22 5.52 -1.21 19.06
CA GLY A 22 4.31 -1.05 18.25
C GLY A 22 3.88 0.41 18.03
N ASP A 23 4.55 1.38 18.68
CA ASP A 23 4.29 2.80 18.44
C ASP A 23 4.76 3.21 17.03
N ILE A 24 4.03 4.15 16.42
CA ILE A 24 4.40 4.74 15.14
C ILE A 24 4.97 6.12 15.41
N LEU A 25 6.21 6.34 14.97
CA LEU A 25 6.95 7.58 15.15
C LEU A 25 7.29 8.19 13.79
N ASN A 26 7.46 9.51 13.75
CA ASN A 26 8.08 10.19 12.61
C ASN A 26 9.60 10.13 12.81
N ALA A 27 10.29 9.63 11.80
CA ALA A 27 11.73 9.49 11.80
C ALA A 27 12.34 10.38 10.70
N LYS A 28 13.46 11.01 11.01
CA LYS A 28 14.27 11.77 10.05
C LYS A 28 15.59 11.06 9.83
N VAL A 29 15.96 10.83 8.58
CA VAL A 29 17.21 10.15 8.23
C VAL A 29 18.40 11.01 8.55
N ILE A 30 19.32 10.48 9.38
CA ILE A 30 20.59 11.11 9.75
C ILE A 30 21.73 10.54 8.89
N ASP A 31 21.77 9.22 8.76
CA ASP A 31 22.82 8.51 8.03
C ASP A 31 22.27 7.30 7.29
N VAL A 32 22.87 6.96 6.16
CA VAL A 32 22.49 5.81 5.31
C VAL A 32 23.76 5.02 4.98
N ASN A 33 23.72 3.72 5.27
CA ASN A 33 24.81 2.80 4.94
C ASN A 33 24.27 1.49 4.34
N ASP A 34 25.13 0.61 3.87
CA ASP A 34 24.75 -0.65 3.22
C ASP A 34 23.99 -1.61 4.14
N LYS A 35 24.15 -1.48 5.45
CA LYS A 35 23.53 -2.36 6.46
C LYS A 35 22.16 -1.85 6.92
N GLY A 36 21.92 -0.55 6.79
CA GLY A 36 20.69 0.06 7.24
C GLY A 36 20.73 1.58 7.27
N VAL A 37 19.79 2.15 7.97
CA VAL A 37 19.57 3.60 8.06
C VAL A 37 19.47 4.01 9.52
N THR A 38 20.22 5.04 9.88
CA THR A 38 20.12 5.69 11.19
C THR A 38 19.20 6.88 11.10
N VAL A 39 18.26 6.96 12.02
CA VAL A 39 17.22 7.99 12.01
C VAL A 39 17.06 8.64 13.39
N ASP A 40 16.78 9.94 13.39
CA ASP A 40 16.33 10.68 14.56
C ASP A 40 14.81 10.51 14.73
N VAL A 41 14.40 10.04 15.88
CA VAL A 41 12.99 9.85 16.25
C VAL A 41 12.53 10.84 17.33
N LYS A 42 13.32 11.89 17.59
CA LYS A 42 13.11 12.86 18.67
C LYS A 42 12.96 12.20 20.04
N TYR A 43 13.82 11.24 20.29
CA TYR A 43 13.92 10.49 21.54
C TYR A 43 15.35 10.54 22.09
N ALA A 44 15.57 9.99 23.30
CA ALA A 44 16.89 9.97 23.94
C ALA A 44 17.93 9.15 23.16
N PHE A 45 17.50 8.25 22.31
CA PHE A 45 18.35 7.37 21.51
C PHE A 45 17.96 7.46 20.04
N ASP A 46 18.95 7.35 19.16
CA ASP A 46 18.73 7.27 17.72
C ASP A 46 18.08 5.93 17.35
N GLY A 47 17.33 5.92 16.25
CA GLY A 47 16.72 4.74 15.73
C GLY A 47 17.56 4.08 14.64
N ILE A 48 17.58 2.74 14.60
CA ILE A 48 18.18 1.96 13.53
C ILE A 48 17.09 1.20 12.78
N ILE A 49 17.13 1.29 11.45
CA ILE A 49 16.31 0.50 10.54
C ILE A 49 17.25 -0.40 9.75
N THR A 50 17.17 -1.70 9.94
CA THR A 50 17.95 -2.65 9.16
C THR A 50 17.48 -2.68 7.71
N ARG A 51 18.34 -3.11 6.78
CA ARG A 51 18.02 -3.23 5.35
C ARG A 51 16.74 -4.04 5.11
N GLU A 52 16.54 -5.15 5.84
CA GLU A 52 15.37 -6.03 5.73
C GLU A 52 14.06 -5.38 6.18
N GLU A 53 14.14 -4.43 7.14
CA GLU A 53 12.99 -3.71 7.70
C GLU A 53 12.75 -2.33 7.03
N LEU A 54 13.58 -1.96 6.05
CA LEU A 54 13.43 -0.72 5.29
C LEU A 54 12.41 -0.87 4.15
N THR A 55 12.59 -1.92 3.32
CA THR A 55 11.73 -2.19 2.16
C THR A 55 11.38 -3.66 2.05
N ALA A 56 10.30 -3.94 1.26
CA ALA A 56 9.89 -5.31 0.98
C ALA A 56 10.81 -6.05 0.00
N ASN A 57 11.54 -5.32 -0.85
CA ASN A 57 12.26 -5.87 -2.01
C ASN A 57 13.76 -6.02 -1.81
N ASP A 58 14.27 -5.94 -0.58
CA ASP A 58 15.71 -6.03 -0.23
C ASP A 58 16.62 -5.14 -1.11
N GLN A 59 16.12 -3.95 -1.44
CA GLN A 59 16.86 -2.95 -2.21
C GLN A 59 17.96 -2.33 -1.35
N ASN A 60 18.99 -1.76 -2.02
CA ASN A 60 20.04 -1.06 -1.30
C ASN A 60 19.46 0.19 -0.60
N PRO A 61 19.70 0.40 0.71
CA PRO A 61 19.21 1.57 1.44
C PRO A 61 19.52 2.90 0.75
N MET A 62 20.70 3.04 0.14
CA MET A 62 21.14 4.27 -0.53
C MET A 62 20.31 4.63 -1.77
N ASP A 63 19.65 3.64 -2.41
CA ASP A 63 18.79 3.85 -3.58
C ASP A 63 17.37 4.25 -3.19
N VAL A 64 16.97 3.96 -1.95
CA VAL A 64 15.60 4.09 -1.47
C VAL A 64 15.37 5.33 -0.62
N VAL A 65 16.37 5.74 0.16
CA VAL A 65 16.28 6.87 1.09
C VAL A 65 17.54 7.73 1.02
N LYS A 66 17.35 9.01 1.31
CA LYS A 66 18.44 10.00 1.38
C LYS A 66 18.50 10.61 2.77
N VAL A 67 19.69 11.08 3.15
CA VAL A 67 19.85 11.85 4.38
C VAL A 67 18.95 13.09 4.34
N GLY A 68 18.16 13.26 5.41
CA GLY A 68 17.17 14.34 5.54
C GLY A 68 15.74 13.93 5.22
N ASP A 69 15.51 12.76 4.63
CA ASP A 69 14.15 12.26 4.36
C ASP A 69 13.40 12.02 5.68
N GLU A 70 12.09 12.31 5.66
CA GLU A 70 11.20 12.10 6.80
C GLU A 70 10.12 11.09 6.44
N PHE A 71 9.93 10.07 7.29
CA PHE A 71 8.90 9.05 7.11
C PHE A 71 8.48 8.43 8.45
N LYS A 72 7.37 7.72 8.42
CA LYS A 72 6.85 7.01 9.59
C LYS A 72 7.53 5.65 9.76
N VAL A 73 7.82 5.31 11.01
CA VAL A 73 8.43 4.05 11.41
C VAL A 73 7.69 3.41 12.58
N LEU A 74 7.70 2.10 12.64
CA LEU A 74 7.15 1.32 13.73
C LEU A 74 8.27 0.89 14.68
N VAL A 75 8.07 1.07 15.98
CA VAL A 75 9.02 0.63 17.00
C VAL A 75 8.92 -0.90 17.16
N LEU A 76 10.02 -1.59 16.89
CA LEU A 76 10.17 -3.04 17.12
C LEU A 76 10.63 -3.33 18.53
N SER A 77 11.66 -2.58 18.98
CA SER A 77 12.19 -2.62 20.34
C SER A 77 12.63 -1.22 20.75
N PRO A 78 12.21 -0.73 21.93
CA PRO A 78 12.64 0.57 22.44
C PRO A 78 14.11 0.62 22.84
N ASN A 79 14.76 -0.53 23.01
CA ASN A 79 16.19 -0.67 23.26
C ASN A 79 16.64 -2.04 22.71
N ASP A 80 17.66 -2.04 21.85
CA ASP A 80 18.26 -3.25 21.27
C ASP A 80 19.40 -3.85 22.12
N GLY A 81 19.77 -3.17 23.21
CA GLY A 81 20.89 -3.52 24.08
C GLY A 81 22.19 -2.77 23.74
N GLU A 82 22.25 -2.11 22.59
CA GLU A 82 23.40 -1.30 22.13
C GLU A 82 23.13 0.21 22.25
N GLY A 83 21.94 0.59 22.77
CA GLY A 83 21.57 1.97 22.98
C GLY A 83 20.84 2.60 21.78
N PHE A 84 20.29 1.79 20.89
CA PHE A 84 19.48 2.23 19.76
C PHE A 84 18.03 1.73 19.87
N VAL A 85 17.13 2.44 19.21
CA VAL A 85 15.73 2.01 19.03
C VAL A 85 15.64 1.22 17.74
N SER A 86 15.25 -0.05 17.81
CA SER A 86 15.04 -0.86 16.62
C SER A 86 13.70 -0.52 15.94
N LEU A 87 13.74 -0.17 14.66
CA LEU A 87 12.62 0.40 13.91
C LEU A 87 12.35 -0.37 12.61
N SER A 88 11.11 -0.27 12.12
CA SER A 88 10.70 -0.83 10.83
C SER A 88 9.85 0.17 10.03
N ARG A 89 10.29 0.49 8.83
CA ARG A 89 9.49 1.21 7.83
C ARG A 89 8.57 0.27 7.08
N LYS A 90 9.06 -0.91 6.72
CA LYS A 90 8.32 -1.95 5.99
C LYS A 90 6.97 -2.29 6.64
N ARG A 91 6.95 -2.43 7.98
CA ARG A 91 5.72 -2.76 8.71
C ARG A 91 4.69 -1.63 8.71
N VAL A 92 5.15 -0.38 8.71
CA VAL A 92 4.26 0.79 8.57
C VAL A 92 3.63 0.79 7.19
N LEU A 93 4.43 0.65 6.13
CA LEU A 93 3.94 0.59 4.75
C LEU A 93 2.91 -0.53 4.56
N LEU A 94 3.22 -1.74 5.05
CA LEU A 94 2.26 -2.86 5.02
C LEU A 94 0.95 -2.57 5.75
N LYS A 95 1.02 -1.86 6.88
CA LYS A 95 -0.18 -1.48 7.63
C LYS A 95 -1.01 -0.46 6.87
N GLU A 96 -0.38 0.56 6.31
CA GLU A 96 -1.03 1.58 5.48
C GLU A 96 -1.64 0.96 4.21
N GLU A 97 -0.92 0.08 3.52
CA GLU A 97 -1.42 -0.65 2.35
C GLU A 97 -2.64 -1.52 2.69
N ARG A 98 -2.63 -2.22 3.84
CA ARG A 98 -3.78 -3.00 4.31
C ARG A 98 -4.99 -2.12 4.63
N GLU A 99 -4.77 -0.97 5.25
CA GLU A 99 -5.83 -0.01 5.53
C GLU A 99 -6.43 0.58 4.24
N ASN A 100 -5.59 0.90 3.27
CA ASN A 100 -6.02 1.40 1.96
C ASN A 100 -6.85 0.34 1.21
N ILE A 101 -6.40 -0.91 1.17
CA ILE A 101 -7.16 -2.03 0.60
C ILE A 101 -8.51 -2.21 1.31
N ARG A 102 -8.53 -2.12 2.65
CA ARG A 102 -9.78 -2.22 3.41
C ARG A 102 -10.75 -1.10 3.11
N LYS A 103 -10.25 0.13 2.99
CA LYS A 103 -11.06 1.29 2.59
C LYS A 103 -11.60 1.12 1.17
N ALA A 104 -10.74 0.73 0.24
CA ALA A 104 -11.14 0.48 -1.14
C ALA A 104 -12.19 -0.65 -1.26
N PHE A 105 -12.09 -1.69 -0.44
CA PHE A 105 -13.09 -2.75 -0.38
C PHE A 105 -14.44 -2.25 0.16
N ASN A 106 -14.43 -1.48 1.25
CA ASN A 106 -15.65 -0.97 1.88
C ASN A 106 -16.37 0.09 1.02
N ASN A 107 -15.60 0.91 0.29
CA ASN A 107 -16.12 1.98 -0.56
C ASN A 107 -16.33 1.54 -2.01
N GLU A 108 -16.05 0.27 -2.34
CA GLU A 108 -16.04 -0.26 -3.72
C GLU A 108 -15.18 0.55 -4.70
N GLU A 109 -14.09 1.11 -4.20
CA GLU A 109 -13.19 1.95 -5.00
C GLU A 109 -12.34 1.10 -5.96
N ILE A 110 -12.05 1.71 -7.12
CA ILE A 110 -11.15 1.12 -8.10
C ILE A 110 -9.72 1.36 -7.65
N ILE A 111 -8.94 0.28 -7.56
CA ILE A 111 -7.51 0.34 -7.25
C ILE A 111 -6.68 -0.10 -8.45
N LYS A 112 -5.45 0.43 -8.53
CA LYS A 112 -4.46 0.04 -9.52
C LYS A 112 -3.50 -0.97 -8.93
N ILE A 113 -3.29 -2.06 -9.63
CA ILE A 113 -2.40 -3.15 -9.20
C ILE A 113 -1.50 -3.58 -10.34
N ASN A 114 -0.29 -4.01 -10.01
CA ASN A 114 0.71 -4.45 -10.97
C ASN A 114 0.69 -5.97 -11.10
N VAL A 115 0.41 -6.47 -12.31
CA VAL A 115 0.41 -7.91 -12.59
C VAL A 115 1.84 -8.40 -12.74
N LYS A 116 2.23 -9.40 -11.94
CA LYS A 116 3.57 -9.98 -11.98
C LYS A 116 3.65 -11.30 -12.74
N GLU A 117 2.69 -12.17 -12.50
CA GLU A 117 2.76 -13.54 -13.03
C GLU A 117 1.38 -14.13 -13.28
N GLU A 118 1.35 -15.11 -14.19
CA GLU A 118 0.21 -15.99 -14.40
C GLU A 118 0.39 -17.27 -13.59
N VAL A 119 -0.68 -17.69 -12.91
CA VAL A 119 -0.72 -18.93 -12.15
C VAL A 119 -1.88 -19.80 -12.62
N LYS A 120 -1.89 -21.07 -12.23
CA LYS A 120 -2.97 -22.00 -12.56
C LYS A 120 -4.30 -21.48 -12.01
N GLY A 121 -5.14 -20.94 -12.91
CA GLY A 121 -6.46 -20.42 -12.56
C GLY A 121 -6.61 -18.90 -12.52
N GLY A 122 -5.56 -18.11 -12.81
CA GLY A 122 -5.66 -16.65 -12.85
C GLY A 122 -4.34 -15.90 -12.87
N LEU A 123 -4.38 -14.66 -12.43
CA LEU A 123 -3.22 -13.77 -12.35
C LEU A 123 -2.88 -13.45 -10.89
N VAL A 124 -1.60 -13.30 -10.63
CA VAL A 124 -1.08 -12.74 -9.39
C VAL A 124 -0.59 -11.33 -9.66
N ALA A 125 -1.14 -10.41 -8.92
CA ALA A 125 -0.77 -9.01 -8.95
C ALA A 125 -0.37 -8.53 -7.55
N TYR A 126 0.23 -7.35 -7.49
CA TYR A 126 0.65 -6.74 -6.25
C TYR A 126 0.13 -5.31 -6.14
N TYR A 127 -0.39 -4.99 -4.95
CA TYR A 127 -0.65 -3.64 -4.51
C TYR A 127 0.40 -3.29 -3.45
N GLY A 128 1.45 -2.58 -3.87
CA GLY A 128 2.65 -2.43 -3.04
C GLY A 128 3.26 -3.78 -2.70
N SER A 129 3.21 -4.14 -1.42
CA SER A 129 3.73 -5.42 -0.90
C SER A 129 2.65 -6.51 -0.74
N ILE A 130 1.38 -6.18 -0.95
CA ILE A 130 0.26 -7.10 -0.74
C ILE A 130 -0.04 -7.87 -2.01
N ARG A 131 -0.05 -9.19 -1.89
CA ARG A 131 -0.42 -10.09 -2.98
C ARG A 131 -1.93 -10.09 -3.21
N VAL A 132 -2.33 -9.85 -4.46
CA VAL A 132 -3.72 -9.85 -4.92
C VAL A 132 -3.90 -10.92 -5.98
N PHE A 133 -4.92 -11.75 -5.85
CA PHE A 133 -5.26 -12.78 -6.83
C PHE A 133 -6.44 -12.33 -7.69
N ILE A 134 -6.33 -12.51 -9.00
CA ILE A 134 -7.40 -12.25 -9.97
C ILE A 134 -7.72 -13.58 -10.64
N PRO A 135 -8.87 -14.21 -10.35
CA PRO A 135 -9.30 -15.40 -11.07
C PRO A 135 -9.41 -15.15 -12.58
N ALA A 136 -9.10 -16.15 -13.40
CA ALA A 136 -9.16 -16.01 -14.86
C ALA A 136 -10.54 -15.58 -15.37
N SER A 137 -11.61 -16.05 -14.72
CA SER A 137 -13.00 -15.65 -15.02
C SER A 137 -13.34 -14.20 -14.70
N LEU A 138 -12.53 -13.56 -13.84
CA LEU A 138 -12.72 -12.20 -13.36
C LEU A 138 -11.65 -11.23 -13.90
N ALA A 139 -10.72 -11.73 -14.69
CA ALA A 139 -9.63 -10.92 -15.27
C ALA A 139 -10.12 -10.05 -16.45
N SER A 140 -11.07 -10.53 -17.23
CA SER A 140 -11.73 -9.77 -18.30
C SER A 140 -13.07 -10.38 -18.66
N ARG A 141 -13.93 -9.56 -19.28
CA ARG A 141 -15.20 -9.96 -19.86
C ARG A 141 -14.98 -10.80 -21.13
N ASP A 142 -14.04 -10.38 -21.98
CA ASP A 142 -13.69 -11.08 -23.23
C ASP A 142 -12.60 -12.13 -22.96
N LYS A 143 -12.52 -13.15 -23.83
CA LYS A 143 -11.44 -14.14 -23.81
C LYS A 143 -10.14 -13.47 -24.24
N ILE A 144 -9.38 -12.94 -23.27
CA ILE A 144 -8.08 -12.34 -23.47
C ILE A 144 -6.99 -13.34 -23.03
N ASP A 145 -5.89 -13.36 -23.74
CA ASP A 145 -4.70 -14.09 -23.27
C ASP A 145 -4.15 -13.41 -22.02
N LEU A 146 -4.22 -14.10 -20.88
CA LEU A 146 -3.79 -13.61 -19.57
C LEU A 146 -2.32 -13.20 -19.58
N LYS A 147 -1.50 -13.86 -20.42
CA LYS A 147 -0.08 -13.52 -20.58
C LYS A 147 0.15 -12.11 -21.07
N SER A 148 -0.77 -11.58 -21.87
CA SER A 148 -0.69 -10.20 -22.38
C SER A 148 -0.84 -9.12 -21.31
N LEU A 149 -1.33 -9.49 -20.14
CA LEU A 149 -1.56 -8.60 -18.98
C LEU A 149 -0.38 -8.60 -18.01
N ILE A 150 0.57 -9.50 -18.14
CA ILE A 150 1.76 -9.56 -17.28
C ILE A 150 2.61 -8.29 -17.49
N GLY A 151 3.06 -7.71 -16.40
CA GLY A 151 3.84 -6.47 -16.38
C GLY A 151 3.03 -5.18 -16.57
N LYS A 152 1.70 -5.29 -16.73
CA LYS A 152 0.82 -4.13 -16.87
C LYS A 152 0.18 -3.75 -15.55
N GLU A 153 -0.11 -2.46 -15.41
CA GLU A 153 -0.96 -1.94 -14.35
C GLU A 153 -2.43 -2.12 -14.75
N LEU A 154 -3.20 -2.76 -13.89
CA LEU A 154 -4.62 -3.01 -14.09
C LEU A 154 -5.46 -2.31 -13.05
N GLU A 155 -6.58 -1.75 -13.48
CA GLU A 155 -7.63 -1.22 -12.62
C GLU A 155 -8.58 -2.36 -12.25
N VAL A 156 -8.79 -2.55 -10.93
CA VAL A 156 -9.60 -3.64 -10.40
C VAL A 156 -10.41 -3.19 -9.20
N LYS A 157 -11.53 -3.88 -8.94
CA LYS A 157 -12.26 -3.80 -7.67
C LYS A 157 -11.97 -5.02 -6.82
N ILE A 158 -11.85 -4.82 -5.51
CA ILE A 158 -11.67 -5.91 -4.56
C ILE A 158 -13.03 -6.55 -4.30
N ILE A 159 -13.12 -7.88 -4.44
CA ILE A 159 -14.35 -8.65 -4.20
C ILE A 159 -14.29 -9.37 -2.87
N GLU A 160 -13.13 -9.91 -2.50
CA GLU A 160 -12.96 -10.67 -1.27
C GLU A 160 -11.69 -10.22 -0.56
N LEU A 161 -11.79 -10.00 0.75
CA LEU A 161 -10.71 -9.55 1.59
C LEU A 161 -10.63 -10.37 2.87
N ASP A 162 -9.60 -11.20 3.01
CA ASP A 162 -9.28 -11.96 4.22
C ASP A 162 -7.79 -11.84 4.55
N PHE A 163 -7.46 -10.91 5.43
CA PHE A 163 -6.09 -10.71 5.87
C PHE A 163 -5.55 -11.83 6.77
N ASN A 164 -6.42 -12.61 7.43
CA ASN A 164 -5.97 -13.72 8.28
C ASN A 164 -5.41 -14.85 7.44
N ARG A 165 -5.99 -15.06 6.25
CA ARG A 165 -5.55 -16.06 5.28
C ARG A 165 -4.63 -15.48 4.20
N ASN A 166 -4.25 -14.20 4.30
CA ASN A 166 -3.53 -13.46 3.26
C ASN A 166 -4.19 -13.58 1.87
N LYS A 167 -5.53 -13.61 1.84
CA LYS A 167 -6.32 -13.77 0.64
C LYS A 167 -6.98 -12.44 0.27
N VAL A 168 -6.55 -11.87 -0.84
CA VAL A 168 -7.19 -10.71 -1.45
C VAL A 168 -7.55 -11.10 -2.87
N VAL A 169 -8.84 -11.04 -3.21
CA VAL A 169 -9.35 -11.36 -4.55
C VAL A 169 -9.90 -10.11 -5.18
N ALA A 170 -9.47 -9.83 -6.40
CA ALA A 170 -9.91 -8.69 -7.17
C ALA A 170 -10.51 -9.11 -8.52
N SER A 171 -11.33 -8.23 -9.10
CA SER A 171 -11.94 -8.39 -10.41
C SER A 171 -11.77 -7.13 -11.26
N ARG A 172 -11.34 -7.31 -12.48
CA ARG A 172 -11.38 -6.30 -13.52
C ARG A 172 -12.70 -6.34 -14.27
N ARG A 173 -13.27 -7.54 -14.43
CA ARG A 173 -14.52 -7.75 -15.15
C ARG A 173 -15.67 -6.89 -14.61
N VAL A 174 -15.78 -6.71 -13.29
CA VAL A 174 -16.82 -5.87 -12.68
C VAL A 174 -16.75 -4.44 -13.22
N ILE A 175 -15.55 -3.88 -13.38
CA ILE A 175 -15.37 -2.54 -13.93
C ILE A 175 -15.75 -2.51 -15.42
N GLU A 176 -15.32 -3.51 -16.18
CA GLU A 176 -15.67 -3.63 -17.61
C GLU A 176 -17.19 -3.75 -17.81
N ASP A 177 -17.88 -4.53 -16.96
CA ASP A 177 -19.33 -4.69 -16.99
C ASP A 177 -20.04 -3.37 -16.62
N GLU A 178 -19.58 -2.62 -15.60
CA GLU A 178 -20.13 -1.32 -15.24
C GLU A 178 -19.98 -0.27 -16.38
N ILE A 179 -18.80 -0.25 -17.02
CA ILE A 179 -18.55 0.64 -18.17
C ILE A 179 -19.45 0.25 -19.33
N TYR A 180 -19.61 -1.05 -19.58
CA TYR A 180 -20.48 -1.53 -20.66
C TYR A 180 -21.95 -1.16 -20.42
N GLU A 181 -22.46 -1.34 -19.20
CA GLU A 181 -23.83 -0.97 -18.85
C GLU A 181 -24.08 0.54 -18.96
N LYS A 182 -23.12 1.36 -18.50
CA LYS A 182 -23.19 2.82 -18.65
C LYS A 182 -23.23 3.23 -20.12
N ASN A 183 -22.37 2.63 -20.95
CA ASN A 183 -22.34 2.90 -22.38
C ASN A 183 -23.62 2.42 -23.07
N GLN A 184 -24.16 1.26 -22.69
CA GLN A 184 -25.45 0.78 -23.21
C GLN A 184 -26.58 1.74 -22.85
N LYS A 185 -26.69 2.16 -21.58
CA LYS A 185 -27.73 3.14 -21.18
C LYS A 185 -27.58 4.45 -21.95
N ALA A 186 -26.38 4.99 -22.08
CA ALA A 186 -26.14 6.20 -22.86
C ALA A 186 -26.54 6.06 -24.35
N ILE A 187 -26.28 4.88 -24.93
CA ILE A 187 -26.74 4.59 -26.30
C ILE A 187 -28.28 4.54 -26.37
N TRP A 188 -28.94 3.83 -25.44
CA TRP A 188 -30.39 3.74 -25.39
C TRP A 188 -31.05 5.10 -25.20
N ASP A 189 -30.51 5.93 -24.30
CA ASP A 189 -31.02 7.30 -24.07
C ASP A 189 -30.81 8.24 -25.27
N SER A 190 -29.82 7.94 -26.13
CA SER A 190 -29.53 8.71 -27.35
C SER A 190 -30.36 8.29 -28.57
N ILE A 191 -31.07 7.15 -28.48
CA ILE A 191 -31.89 6.65 -29.62
C ILE A 191 -33.25 7.34 -29.65
N LYS A 192 -33.55 8.00 -30.78
CA LYS A 192 -34.87 8.59 -31.04
C LYS A 192 -35.63 7.72 -32.03
N PRO A 193 -36.98 7.56 -31.88
CA PRO A 193 -37.78 6.84 -32.84
C PRO A 193 -37.65 7.45 -34.25
N GLY A 194 -37.33 6.62 -35.25
CA GLY A 194 -37.16 7.05 -36.66
C GLY A 194 -35.73 7.36 -37.09
N GLU A 195 -34.72 7.27 -36.19
CA GLU A 195 -33.32 7.48 -36.55
C GLU A 195 -32.72 6.25 -37.25
N LYS A 196 -32.04 6.46 -38.40
CA LYS A 196 -31.34 5.40 -39.12
C LYS A 196 -29.87 5.27 -38.60
N ARG A 197 -29.53 4.13 -38.02
CA ARG A 197 -28.17 3.84 -37.56
C ARG A 197 -27.57 2.63 -38.31
N LYS A 198 -26.25 2.67 -38.49
CA LYS A 198 -25.53 1.52 -39.05
C LYS A 198 -25.19 0.57 -37.91
N GLY A 199 -25.56 -0.69 -38.04
CA GLY A 199 -25.25 -1.76 -37.09
C GLY A 199 -24.56 -2.92 -37.79
N VAL A 200 -23.75 -3.67 -37.04
CA VAL A 200 -23.14 -4.90 -37.47
C VAL A 200 -23.86 -6.06 -36.79
N VAL A 201 -24.43 -6.94 -37.61
CA VAL A 201 -25.12 -8.14 -37.12
C VAL A 201 -24.06 -9.12 -36.57
N LYS A 202 -24.15 -9.45 -35.30
CA LYS A 202 -23.21 -10.37 -34.64
C LYS A 202 -23.67 -11.83 -34.68
N ASN A 203 -24.95 -12.07 -34.68
CA ASN A 203 -25.59 -13.39 -34.79
C ASN A 203 -26.88 -13.29 -35.58
N VAL A 204 -27.17 -14.31 -36.36
CA VAL A 204 -28.47 -14.56 -37.04
C VAL A 204 -29.08 -15.79 -36.39
#